data_24baa4b05753e392a0b147db7ca890bf
#
_entry.id   24baa4b05753e392a0b147db7ca890bf
#
_cell.length_a   1.000
_cell.length_b   1.000
_cell.length_c   1.000
_cell.angle_alpha   90.00
_cell.angle_beta   90.00
_cell.angle_gamma   90.00
#
_symmetry.space_group_name_H-M   'P 1'
#
loop_
_entity.id
_entity.type
_entity.pdbx_description
1 polymer ?
#
loop_
_entity_poly.entity_id
_entity_poly.type
_entity_poly.pdbx_seq_one_letter_code
_entity_poly.pdbx_strand_id
1 'polypeptide(L)'
;MYLFHKKTKVLRVLALLCAFALGLCMTGGFQMTEAKTTYYDASAGRLHVKGTKLVDKKGHEVQLRGVSTHGLSWYPQYVNDKCFAQLHDKWGANVVRLAMYTEEYNGYCSGDAKNRSDLKKLIKKGVKLAKKHKMYVIVDWHILSDGNPNSHKKEAKAFFKEMSKELKGYNNVIYEICNEPCKGATWGDVKFYASEV
;
A
#
# COMPACT_ATOMS: atom_id res chain seq x y z
N MET A 1 -65.58 -37.78 8.47
CA MET A 1 -64.43 -38.25 9.24
C MET A 1 -63.19 -38.59 8.37
N TYR A 2 -63.29 -38.87 7.09
CA TYR A 2 -62.22 -39.28 6.18
C TYR A 2 -61.37 -38.14 5.67
N LEU A 3 -61.88 -36.93 5.56
CA LEU A 3 -61.18 -35.74 5.02
C LEU A 3 -60.21 -35.09 6.03
N PHE A 4 -60.44 -35.24 7.31
CA PHE A 4 -59.53 -34.70 8.36
C PHE A 4 -58.24 -35.50 8.50
N HIS A 5 -58.28 -36.80 8.25
CA HIS A 5 -57.11 -37.69 8.38
C HIS A 5 -56.09 -37.49 7.21
N LYS A 6 -56.56 -37.09 6.02
CA LYS A 6 -55.70 -36.83 4.87
C LYS A 6 -54.92 -35.52 5.02
N LYS A 7 -55.55 -34.47 5.58
CA LYS A 7 -54.90 -33.18 5.79
C LYS A 7 -53.78 -33.24 6.82
N THR A 8 -53.96 -34.01 7.90
CA THR A 8 -52.92 -34.19 8.93
C THR A 8 -51.72 -35.02 8.46
N LYS A 9 -51.91 -35.99 7.55
CA LYS A 9 -50.79 -36.72 6.95
C LYS A 9 -49.97 -35.83 6.00
N VAL A 10 -50.59 -35.03 5.17
CA VAL A 10 -49.90 -34.10 4.25
C VAL A 10 -49.14 -33.04 5.04
N LEU A 11 -49.72 -32.49 6.12
CA LEU A 11 -49.02 -31.49 6.96
C LEU A 11 -47.80 -32.09 7.67
N ARG A 12 -47.86 -33.34 8.11
CA ARG A 12 -46.71 -34.04 8.75
C ARG A 12 -45.61 -34.33 7.76
N VAL A 13 -45.93 -34.68 6.51
CA VAL A 13 -44.94 -34.92 5.47
C VAL A 13 -44.25 -33.60 5.04
N LEU A 14 -45.04 -32.49 4.92
CA LEU A 14 -44.43 -31.17 4.66
C LEU A 14 -43.54 -30.71 5.81
N ALA A 15 -43.94 -30.90 7.06
CA ALA A 15 -43.11 -30.52 8.23
C ALA A 15 -41.83 -31.35 8.30
N LEU A 16 -41.84 -32.62 7.94
CA LEU A 16 -40.64 -33.46 7.87
C LEU A 16 -39.73 -33.06 6.71
N LEU A 17 -40.27 -32.69 5.55
CA LEU A 17 -39.50 -32.20 4.41
C LEU A 17 -38.86 -30.84 4.71
N CYS A 18 -39.55 -29.94 5.40
CA CYS A 18 -38.95 -28.67 5.84
C CYS A 18 -37.89 -28.86 6.88
N ALA A 19 -38.05 -29.78 7.85
CA ALA A 19 -37.03 -30.12 8.85
C ALA A 19 -35.79 -30.75 8.22
N PHE A 20 -35.98 -31.59 7.19
CA PHE A 20 -34.86 -32.19 6.45
C PHE A 20 -34.11 -31.17 5.60
N ALA A 21 -34.80 -30.21 4.97
CA ALA A 21 -34.20 -29.12 4.23
C ALA A 21 -33.44 -28.15 5.14
N LEU A 22 -33.99 -27.83 6.31
CA LEU A 22 -33.30 -27.04 7.35
C LEU A 22 -32.08 -27.78 7.94
N GLY A 23 -32.17 -29.09 8.14
CA GLY A 23 -31.06 -29.92 8.59
C GLY A 23 -29.92 -29.97 7.56
N LEU A 24 -30.19 -30.05 6.27
CA LEU A 24 -29.20 -29.99 5.20
C LEU A 24 -28.55 -28.60 5.08
N CYS A 25 -29.26 -27.54 5.36
CA CYS A 25 -28.67 -26.18 5.41
C CYS A 25 -27.73 -25.99 6.62
N MET A 26 -27.96 -26.74 7.72
CA MET A 26 -27.11 -26.64 8.93
C MET A 26 -25.88 -27.56 8.87
N THR A 27 -25.88 -28.61 8.03
CA THR A 27 -24.72 -29.52 7.86
C THR A 27 -23.81 -29.11 6.71
N GLY A 28 -24.29 -28.25 5.80
CA GLY A 28 -23.46 -27.53 4.89
C GLY A 28 -22.74 -26.43 5.67
N GLY A 29 -21.72 -26.79 6.44
CA GLY A 29 -20.81 -25.81 6.99
C GLY A 29 -20.34 -24.93 5.82
N PHE A 30 -20.78 -23.68 5.79
CA PHE A 30 -20.08 -22.64 5.05
C PHE A 30 -18.66 -22.65 5.64
N GLN A 31 -17.81 -23.49 5.11
CA GLN A 31 -16.40 -23.24 5.22
C GLN A 31 -16.19 -21.91 4.48
N MET A 32 -16.25 -20.83 5.23
CA MET A 32 -15.53 -19.63 4.84
C MET A 32 -14.09 -20.10 4.70
N THR A 33 -13.69 -20.45 3.49
CA THR A 33 -12.29 -20.48 3.14
C THR A 33 -11.81 -19.08 3.49
N GLU A 34 -11.24 -18.91 4.69
CA GLU A 34 -10.38 -17.77 4.94
C GLU A 34 -9.40 -17.79 3.78
N ALA A 35 -9.57 -16.82 2.89
CA ALA A 35 -8.60 -16.59 1.85
C ALA A 35 -7.28 -16.47 2.60
N LYS A 36 -6.45 -17.49 2.53
CA LYS A 36 -5.15 -17.55 3.18
C LYS A 36 -4.42 -16.33 2.69
N THR A 37 -4.51 -15.25 3.46
CA THR A 37 -3.87 -13.99 3.10
C THR A 37 -2.39 -14.29 3.11
N THR A 38 -1.83 -14.60 1.94
CA THR A 38 -0.42 -14.87 1.81
C THR A 38 0.27 -13.57 2.13
N TYR A 39 0.84 -13.51 3.33
CA TYR A 39 1.62 -12.37 3.78
C TYR A 39 2.91 -12.35 2.97
N TYR A 40 2.97 -11.46 1.98
CA TYR A 40 4.18 -11.25 1.20
C TYR A 40 5.00 -10.15 1.87
N ASP A 41 6.10 -10.53 2.47
CA ASP A 41 7.12 -9.59 2.90
C ASP A 41 8.03 -9.18 1.72
N ALA A 42 8.90 -8.19 1.92
CA ALA A 42 9.81 -7.72 0.88
C ALA A 42 10.89 -8.76 0.48
N SER A 43 10.91 -9.95 1.06
CA SER A 43 11.73 -11.08 0.61
C SER A 43 11.27 -11.63 -0.75
N ALA A 44 10.02 -11.35 -1.16
CA ALA A 44 9.51 -11.63 -2.50
C ALA A 44 10.30 -10.91 -3.62
N GLY A 45 11.14 -9.93 -3.26
CA GLY A 45 11.98 -9.19 -4.18
C GLY A 45 11.24 -8.05 -4.88
N ARG A 46 11.79 -7.60 -6.02
CA ARG A 46 11.22 -6.47 -6.77
C ARG A 46 9.84 -6.81 -7.33
N LEU A 47 8.89 -5.89 -7.14
CA LEU A 47 7.54 -5.99 -7.67
C LEU A 47 7.45 -5.46 -9.11
N HIS A 48 6.49 -5.97 -9.86
CA HIS A 48 6.14 -5.45 -11.19
C HIS A 48 4.64 -5.63 -11.45
N VAL A 49 4.13 -4.90 -12.43
CA VAL A 49 2.74 -4.98 -12.85
C VAL A 49 2.61 -6.05 -13.95
N LYS A 50 1.63 -6.97 -13.79
CA LYS A 50 1.26 -7.95 -14.79
C LYS A 50 -0.25 -7.89 -15.02
N GLY A 51 -0.67 -7.33 -16.14
CA GLY A 51 -2.08 -7.00 -16.39
C GLY A 51 -2.57 -5.97 -15.37
N THR A 52 -3.56 -6.32 -14.57
CA THR A 52 -4.13 -5.46 -13.51
C THR A 52 -3.61 -5.78 -12.11
N LYS A 53 -2.58 -6.64 -12.01
CA LYS A 53 -2.07 -7.14 -10.73
C LYS A 53 -0.66 -6.65 -10.46
N LEU A 54 -0.40 -6.38 -9.18
CA LEU A 54 0.96 -6.22 -8.67
C LEU A 54 1.49 -7.60 -8.28
N VAL A 55 2.63 -7.99 -8.83
CA VAL A 55 3.17 -9.35 -8.64
C VAL A 55 4.65 -9.32 -8.26
N ASP A 56 5.09 -10.38 -7.58
CA ASP A 56 6.50 -10.64 -7.30
C ASP A 56 7.23 -11.20 -8.52
N LYS A 57 8.54 -11.42 -8.40
CA LYS A 57 9.38 -11.99 -9.47
C LYS A 57 8.96 -13.40 -9.91
N LYS A 58 8.17 -14.11 -9.12
CA LYS A 58 7.64 -15.46 -9.43
C LYS A 58 6.23 -15.40 -10.03
N GLY A 59 5.62 -14.22 -10.09
CA GLY A 59 4.26 -14.00 -10.60
C GLY A 59 3.16 -14.18 -9.55
N HIS A 60 3.49 -14.31 -8.27
CA HIS A 60 2.49 -14.33 -7.20
C HIS A 60 1.95 -12.92 -6.97
N GLU A 61 0.63 -12.82 -6.83
CA GLU A 61 -0.03 -11.55 -6.53
C GLU A 61 0.35 -11.04 -5.14
N VAL A 62 0.74 -9.78 -5.04
CA VAL A 62 1.16 -9.13 -3.81
C VAL A 62 0.20 -8.01 -3.46
N GLN A 63 -0.32 -8.02 -2.22
CA GLN A 63 -1.05 -6.92 -1.64
C GLN A 63 -0.16 -6.14 -0.68
N LEU A 64 -0.01 -4.84 -0.92
CA LEU A 64 0.68 -3.94 0.00
C LEU A 64 -0.29 -3.45 1.08
N ARG A 65 0.13 -3.59 2.35
CA ARG A 65 -0.61 -3.16 3.54
C ARG A 65 0.33 -2.39 4.45
N GLY A 66 0.02 -1.17 4.75
CA GLY A 66 0.89 -0.38 5.59
C GLY A 66 0.38 1.03 5.83
N VAL A 67 1.29 1.89 6.25
CA VAL A 67 1.00 3.26 6.62
C VAL A 67 1.94 4.21 5.91
N SER A 68 1.47 5.45 5.70
CA SER A 68 2.32 6.58 5.33
C SER A 68 2.83 7.27 6.59
N THR A 69 4.06 7.74 6.56
CA THR A 69 4.46 8.80 7.49
C THR A 69 3.59 10.03 7.22
N HIS A 70 3.38 10.87 8.22
CA HIS A 70 3.15 12.29 7.95
C HIS A 70 4.43 12.87 7.34
N GLY A 71 4.47 14.15 7.00
CA GLY A 71 5.68 14.74 6.40
C GLY A 71 6.96 14.43 7.17
N LEU A 72 7.98 13.97 6.47
CA LEU A 72 9.28 13.62 7.07
C LEU A 72 9.92 14.77 7.84
N SER A 73 9.64 16.01 7.42
CA SER A 73 10.16 17.22 8.08
C SER A 73 9.49 17.52 9.43
N TRP A 74 8.22 17.09 9.63
CA TRP A 74 7.49 17.29 10.88
C TRP A 74 7.83 16.25 11.94
N TYR A 75 7.97 14.99 11.51
CA TYR A 75 8.09 13.85 12.42
C TYR A 75 9.25 12.92 12.05
N PRO A 76 10.48 13.44 11.86
CA PRO A 76 11.64 12.64 11.47
C PRO A 76 11.98 11.55 12.50
N GLN A 77 11.60 11.75 13.77
CA GLN A 77 11.86 10.82 14.87
C GLN A 77 11.18 9.46 14.70
N TYR A 78 10.08 9.37 13.93
CA TYR A 78 9.40 8.10 13.69
C TYR A 78 10.08 7.23 12.62
N VAL A 79 11.03 7.77 11.88
CA VAL A 79 11.92 6.94 11.04
C VAL A 79 13.00 6.33 11.93
N ASN A 80 12.61 5.32 12.71
CA ASN A 80 13.47 4.62 13.65
C ASN A 80 13.16 3.12 13.70
N ASP A 81 14.09 2.34 14.24
CA ASP A 81 14.03 0.88 14.24
C ASP A 81 12.84 0.34 15.02
N LYS A 82 12.54 0.93 16.20
CA LYS A 82 11.43 0.51 17.05
C LYS A 82 10.07 0.69 16.35
N CYS A 83 9.89 1.82 15.66
CA CYS A 83 8.66 2.09 14.93
C CYS A 83 8.46 1.08 13.79
N PHE A 84 9.49 0.82 12.98
CA PHE A 84 9.41 -0.12 11.87
C PHE A 84 9.21 -1.57 12.34
N ALA A 85 9.88 -1.99 13.41
CA ALA A 85 9.64 -3.28 14.05
C ALA A 85 8.18 -3.42 14.51
N GLN A 86 7.65 -2.40 15.16
CA GLN A 86 6.27 -2.43 15.66
C GLN A 86 5.24 -2.50 14.52
N LEU A 87 5.44 -1.73 13.45
CA LEU A 87 4.59 -1.77 12.26
C LEU A 87 4.57 -3.18 11.63
N HIS A 88 5.75 -3.79 11.47
CA HIS A 88 5.84 -5.13 10.91
C HIS A 88 5.30 -6.20 11.88
N ASP A 89 5.85 -6.28 13.10
CA ASP A 89 5.65 -7.42 14.00
C ASP A 89 4.29 -7.40 14.70
N LYS A 90 3.72 -6.19 14.95
CA LYS A 90 2.48 -6.03 15.69
C LYS A 90 1.29 -5.70 14.83
N TRP A 91 1.50 -4.95 13.74
CA TRP A 91 0.41 -4.50 12.86
C TRP A 91 0.36 -5.25 11.54
N GLY A 92 1.34 -6.10 11.26
CA GLY A 92 1.41 -6.88 10.03
C GLY A 92 1.61 -6.03 8.77
N ALA A 93 2.22 -4.84 8.93
CA ALA A 93 2.54 -3.99 7.79
C ALA A 93 3.67 -4.60 6.96
N ASN A 94 3.52 -4.58 5.64
CA ASN A 94 4.55 -5.00 4.69
C ASN A 94 5.07 -3.85 3.80
N VAL A 95 4.58 -2.63 4.03
CA VAL A 95 5.03 -1.41 3.34
C VAL A 95 4.96 -0.19 4.27
N VAL A 96 5.91 0.73 4.11
CA VAL A 96 5.87 2.08 4.70
C VAL A 96 6.06 3.08 3.58
N ARG A 97 5.24 4.14 3.56
CA ARG A 97 5.40 5.27 2.65
C ARG A 97 6.11 6.41 3.36
N LEU A 98 7.17 6.91 2.77
CA LEU A 98 7.97 8.03 3.26
C LEU A 98 7.56 9.30 2.53
N ALA A 99 6.67 10.08 3.12
CA ALA A 99 6.11 11.29 2.51
C ALA A 99 7.10 12.45 2.63
N MET A 100 7.85 12.71 1.57
CA MET A 100 8.77 13.85 1.50
C MET A 100 8.08 15.03 0.83
N TYR A 101 7.56 15.94 1.62
CA TYR A 101 6.90 17.15 1.12
C TYR A 101 7.86 18.05 0.35
N THR A 102 7.34 18.70 -0.68
CA THR A 102 8.09 19.57 -1.57
C THR A 102 8.13 21.01 -1.07
N GLU A 103 6.98 21.63 -0.80
CA GLU A 103 6.88 23.05 -0.46
C GLU A 103 6.48 23.34 0.99
N GLU A 104 5.85 22.42 1.68
CA GLU A 104 5.40 22.65 3.04
C GLU A 104 6.57 22.86 4.02
N TYR A 105 6.29 22.91 5.30
CA TYR A 105 7.28 23.17 6.36
C TYR A 105 8.56 22.34 6.17
N ASN A 106 9.69 23.03 5.99
CA ASN A 106 10.98 22.41 5.69
C ASN A 106 10.91 21.35 4.58
N GLY A 107 10.10 21.61 3.55
CA GLY A 107 9.99 20.75 2.37
C GLY A 107 11.27 20.70 1.56
N TYR A 108 11.37 19.74 0.66
CA TYR A 108 12.58 19.54 -0.14
C TYR A 108 12.92 20.75 -1.02
N CYS A 109 11.91 21.45 -1.55
CA CYS A 109 12.08 22.60 -2.46
C CYS A 109 12.09 23.93 -1.69
N SER A 110 11.35 24.03 -0.58
CA SER A 110 11.29 25.25 0.24
C SER A 110 12.44 25.38 1.23
N GLY A 111 13.06 24.27 1.63
CA GLY A 111 14.19 24.24 2.55
C GLY A 111 15.54 24.54 1.87
N ASP A 112 16.56 24.76 2.70
CA ASP A 112 17.93 25.00 2.26
C ASP A 112 18.65 23.71 1.80
N ALA A 113 19.91 23.85 1.38
CA ALA A 113 20.73 22.71 0.93
C ALA A 113 20.99 21.69 2.06
N LYS A 114 21.11 22.14 3.31
CA LYS A 114 21.28 21.26 4.47
C LYS A 114 20.02 20.42 4.68
N ASN A 115 18.85 21.05 4.65
CA ASN A 115 17.56 20.37 4.77
C ASN A 115 17.37 19.30 3.69
N ARG A 116 17.67 19.62 2.42
CA ARG A 116 17.62 18.62 1.32
C ARG A 116 18.54 17.44 1.57
N SER A 117 19.74 17.70 2.06
CA SER A 117 20.70 16.64 2.43
C SER A 117 20.15 15.76 3.55
N ASP A 118 19.57 16.37 4.58
CA ASP A 118 19.06 15.64 5.74
C ASP A 118 17.81 14.81 5.38
N LEU A 119 16.90 15.33 4.54
CA LEU A 119 15.77 14.57 4.01
C LEU A 119 16.23 13.34 3.20
N LYS A 120 17.21 13.49 2.33
CA LYS A 120 17.78 12.34 1.60
C LYS A 120 18.42 11.30 2.53
N LYS A 121 19.12 11.73 3.58
CA LYS A 121 19.66 10.81 4.61
C LYS A 121 18.55 10.08 5.34
N LEU A 122 17.46 10.78 5.67
CA LEU A 122 16.31 10.21 6.36
C LEU A 122 15.59 9.17 5.50
N ILE A 123 15.40 9.44 4.21
CA ILE A 123 14.87 8.47 3.25
C ILE A 123 15.76 7.23 3.18
N LYS A 124 17.06 7.40 3.02
CA LYS A 124 18.03 6.28 3.00
C LYS A 124 17.98 5.46 4.29
N LYS A 125 17.84 6.11 5.44
CA LYS A 125 17.62 5.45 6.74
C LYS A 125 16.32 4.63 6.72
N GLY A 126 15.19 5.22 6.28
CA GLY A 126 13.91 4.53 6.17
C GLY A 126 13.96 3.32 5.25
N VAL A 127 14.62 3.43 4.10
CA VAL A 127 14.83 2.31 3.16
C VAL A 127 15.61 1.15 3.81
N LYS A 128 16.69 1.46 4.54
CA LYS A 128 17.48 0.45 5.28
C LYS A 128 16.65 -0.24 6.36
N LEU A 129 15.85 0.54 7.11
CA LEU A 129 14.97 0.02 8.15
C LEU A 129 13.86 -0.86 7.57
N ALA A 130 13.22 -0.42 6.49
CA ALA A 130 12.22 -1.21 5.80
C ALA A 130 12.81 -2.56 5.31
N LYS A 131 14.00 -2.55 4.71
CA LYS A 131 14.71 -3.78 4.31
C LYS A 131 15.01 -4.68 5.51
N LYS A 132 15.49 -4.13 6.63
CA LYS A 132 15.77 -4.86 7.87
C LYS A 132 14.53 -5.60 8.38
N HIS A 133 13.38 -4.93 8.35
CA HIS A 133 12.09 -5.46 8.81
C HIS A 133 11.27 -6.10 7.68
N LYS A 134 11.88 -6.48 6.56
CA LYS A 134 11.25 -7.17 5.43
C LYS A 134 10.01 -6.46 4.87
N MET A 135 10.02 -5.14 4.88
CA MET A 135 8.97 -4.29 4.32
C MET A 135 9.40 -3.66 3.00
N TYR A 136 8.43 -3.44 2.12
CA TYR A 136 8.57 -2.50 1.02
C TYR A 136 8.59 -1.06 1.55
N VAL A 137 9.11 -0.16 0.76
CA VAL A 137 9.12 1.28 1.08
C VAL A 137 8.78 2.08 -0.17
N ILE A 138 7.80 2.97 -0.02
CA ILE A 138 7.46 3.95 -1.06
C ILE A 138 8.23 5.22 -0.74
N VAL A 139 9.07 5.66 -1.66
CA VAL A 139 9.75 6.95 -1.63
C VAL A 139 8.89 7.93 -2.43
N ASP A 140 8.25 8.83 -1.72
CA ASP A 140 7.22 9.69 -2.24
C ASP A 140 7.70 11.14 -2.37
N TRP A 141 7.59 11.67 -3.59
CA TRP A 141 7.70 13.08 -3.90
C TRP A 141 6.34 13.74 -3.64
N HIS A 142 6.18 14.25 -2.41
CA HIS A 142 4.88 14.65 -1.90
C HIS A 142 4.53 16.08 -2.24
N ILE A 143 3.98 16.30 -3.44
CA ILE A 143 3.39 17.60 -3.80
C ILE A 143 2.07 17.79 -3.04
N LEU A 144 1.77 19.02 -2.65
CA LEU A 144 0.50 19.42 -2.02
C LEU A 144 0.13 20.87 -2.38
N SER A 145 0.76 21.86 -1.75
CA SER A 145 0.49 23.28 -2.03
C SER A 145 0.96 23.70 -3.41
N ASP A 146 1.99 23.09 -3.94
CA ASP A 146 2.46 23.26 -5.32
C ASP A 146 1.51 22.70 -6.39
N GLY A 147 0.66 21.74 -6.05
CA GLY A 147 -0.49 21.28 -6.84
C GLY A 147 -0.21 20.68 -8.22
N ASN A 148 0.62 21.34 -9.04
CA ASN A 148 1.04 20.85 -10.34
C ASN A 148 2.43 20.22 -10.25
N PRO A 149 2.60 18.93 -10.64
CA PRO A 149 3.89 18.24 -10.51
C PRO A 149 5.03 18.91 -11.32
N ASN A 150 4.69 19.72 -12.32
CA ASN A 150 5.69 20.44 -13.10
C ASN A 150 6.30 21.66 -12.38
N SER A 151 5.72 22.11 -11.24
CA SER A 151 6.23 23.25 -10.47
C SER A 151 7.70 23.05 -10.05
N HIS A 152 8.05 21.84 -9.61
CA HIS A 152 9.40 21.46 -9.19
C HIS A 152 9.97 20.28 -10.00
N LYS A 153 9.62 20.20 -11.28
CA LYS A 153 10.05 19.09 -12.15
C LYS A 153 11.57 18.93 -12.22
N LYS A 154 12.31 20.05 -12.25
CA LYS A 154 13.78 20.02 -12.29
C LYS A 154 14.38 19.38 -11.04
N GLU A 155 13.87 19.78 -9.89
CA GLU A 155 14.28 19.25 -8.58
C GLU A 155 13.90 17.78 -8.43
N ALA A 156 12.68 17.42 -8.85
CA ALA A 156 12.21 16.02 -8.86
C ALA A 156 13.12 15.13 -9.72
N LYS A 157 13.43 15.57 -10.95
CA LYS A 157 14.33 14.85 -11.86
C LYS A 157 15.72 14.63 -11.25
N ALA A 158 16.28 15.66 -10.62
CA ALA A 158 17.58 15.58 -9.96
C ALA A 158 17.54 14.62 -8.74
N PHE A 159 16.48 14.72 -7.94
CA PHE A 159 16.25 13.85 -6.77
C PHE A 159 16.13 12.37 -7.17
N PHE A 160 15.24 12.03 -8.10
CA PHE A 160 15.05 10.64 -8.51
C PHE A 160 16.27 10.05 -9.22
N LYS A 161 16.98 10.86 -10.01
CA LYS A 161 18.25 10.43 -10.62
C LYS A 161 19.30 10.07 -9.57
N GLU A 162 19.44 10.86 -8.52
CA GLU A 162 20.35 10.59 -7.41
C GLU A 162 19.90 9.38 -6.59
N MET A 163 18.63 9.39 -6.14
CA MET A 163 18.12 8.35 -5.25
C MET A 163 18.04 6.99 -5.93
N SER A 164 17.66 6.91 -7.20
CA SER A 164 17.64 5.64 -7.93
C SER A 164 19.04 5.03 -8.09
N LYS A 165 20.07 5.86 -8.25
CA LYS A 165 21.47 5.42 -8.29
C LYS A 165 21.93 4.91 -6.91
N GLU A 166 21.68 5.66 -5.84
CA GLU A 166 22.11 5.31 -4.49
C GLU A 166 21.36 4.09 -3.92
N LEU A 167 20.08 3.93 -4.29
CA LEU A 167 19.23 2.84 -3.81
C LEU A 167 19.18 1.63 -4.77
N LYS A 168 20.00 1.60 -5.80
CA LYS A 168 20.02 0.53 -6.82
C LYS A 168 20.08 -0.89 -6.25
N GLY A 169 20.76 -1.08 -5.11
CA GLY A 169 20.91 -2.38 -4.43
C GLY A 169 19.70 -2.80 -3.58
N TYR A 170 18.64 -1.99 -3.53
CA TYR A 170 17.45 -2.26 -2.72
C TYR A 170 16.28 -2.73 -3.60
N ASN A 171 15.85 -3.98 -3.41
CA ASN A 171 14.75 -4.58 -4.19
C ASN A 171 13.37 -4.30 -3.58
N ASN A 172 13.33 -3.60 -2.46
CA ASN A 172 12.13 -3.26 -1.71
C ASN A 172 11.67 -1.80 -1.89
N VAL A 173 12.29 -1.04 -2.80
CA VAL A 173 11.96 0.37 -3.04
C VAL A 173 10.95 0.50 -4.18
N ILE A 174 9.92 1.31 -3.95
CA ILE A 174 8.94 1.77 -4.92
C ILE A 174 9.05 3.29 -4.97
N TYR A 175 9.06 3.88 -6.15
CA TYR A 175 9.09 5.33 -6.31
C TYR A 175 7.69 5.84 -6.67
N GLU A 176 7.21 6.79 -5.88
CA GLU A 176 6.01 7.56 -6.17
C GLU A 176 6.45 8.95 -6.63
N ILE A 177 6.29 9.18 -7.93
CA ILE A 177 6.88 10.37 -8.57
C ILE A 177 6.10 11.65 -8.31
N CYS A 178 4.85 11.58 -7.91
CA CYS A 178 4.09 12.70 -7.36
C CYS A 178 2.91 12.22 -6.52
N ASN A 179 2.62 12.93 -5.44
CA ASN A 179 1.38 12.81 -4.68
C ASN A 179 0.21 13.39 -5.50
N GLU A 180 -0.86 13.75 -4.91
CA GLU A 180 -2.15 14.20 -5.46
C GLU A 180 -2.07 15.45 -6.36
N PRO A 181 -1.92 15.33 -7.69
CA PRO A 181 -2.00 16.49 -8.58
C PRO A 181 -3.35 17.19 -8.43
N CYS A 182 -3.33 18.50 -8.19
CA CYS A 182 -4.52 19.32 -7.93
C CYS A 182 -4.35 20.73 -8.50
N LYS A 183 -5.17 21.70 -8.07
CA LYS A 183 -5.09 23.11 -8.45
C LYS A 183 -5.05 23.35 -9.96
N GLY A 184 -5.88 22.63 -10.70
CA GLY A 184 -5.98 22.76 -12.14
C GLY A 184 -4.92 22.01 -12.96
N ALA A 185 -4.10 21.17 -12.30
CA ALA A 185 -3.23 20.24 -13.03
C ALA A 185 -4.06 19.29 -13.89
N THR A 186 -3.74 19.21 -15.16
CA THR A 186 -4.40 18.33 -16.11
C THR A 186 -3.72 16.96 -16.17
N TRP A 187 -4.41 15.98 -16.73
CA TRP A 187 -3.78 14.68 -17.03
C TRP A 187 -2.62 14.82 -18.03
N GLY A 188 -2.67 15.84 -18.92
CA GLY A 188 -1.57 16.20 -19.81
C GLY A 188 -0.33 16.63 -19.04
N ASP A 189 -0.48 17.45 -17.99
CA ASP A 189 0.61 17.88 -17.12
C ASP A 189 1.26 16.69 -16.40
N VAL A 190 0.44 15.79 -15.86
CA VAL A 190 0.93 14.58 -15.16
C VAL A 190 1.71 13.68 -16.11
N LYS A 191 1.19 13.41 -17.32
CA LYS A 191 1.89 12.60 -18.32
C LYS A 191 3.20 13.22 -18.77
N PHE A 192 3.20 14.53 -19.01
CA PHE A 192 4.42 15.25 -19.38
C PHE A 192 5.47 15.15 -18.28
N TYR A 193 5.09 15.43 -17.04
CA TYR A 193 5.96 15.27 -15.86
C TYR A 193 6.53 13.86 -15.77
N ALA A 194 5.66 12.84 -15.80
CA ALA A 194 6.05 11.44 -15.67
C ALA A 194 6.98 10.94 -16.79
N SER A 195 6.93 11.56 -17.99
CA SER A 195 7.83 11.20 -19.08
C SER A 195 9.24 11.79 -18.91
N GLU A 196 9.40 12.80 -18.04
CA GLU A 196 10.64 13.51 -17.84
C GLU A 196 11.40 13.08 -16.57
N VAL A 197 10.67 12.61 -15.57
CA VAL A 197 11.18 12.22 -14.25
C VAL A 197 11.41 10.73 -14.17
#